data_e265f70fa6d3f2a728cce977ead18b96
#
_entry.id   e265f70fa6d3f2a728cce977ead18b96
#
_cell.length_a   1.000
_cell.length_b   1.000
_cell.length_c   1.000
_cell.angle_alpha   90.00
_cell.angle_beta   90.00
_cell.angle_gamma   90.00
#
_symmetry.space_group_name_H-M   'P 1'
#
loop_
_entity.id
_entity.type
_entity.pdbx_description
1 polymer ?
#
loop_
_entity_poly.entity_id
_entity_poly.type
_entity_poly.pdbx_seq_one_letter_code
_entity_poly.pdbx_strand_id
1 'polypeptide(L)'
;MSNLQNEPHKIIQLAECKITLLGTAHVSKQSVEAVKEQIVSGDYDAVAIELCDSRYASMNDAKGYAEMDLFAVIKQGKASMVAASLALGAYQQRIAEQFDIQPGAEMKIASELAQAQALPLLLIDRDVGITLKRVYRSIPWWRKMTVVSGLIASLFSREKVSEEEIEQLKQGDILENAFSQFSESADDLLQPLIAERDEYMAAKILSAIQSNTYQHLLVVVGAGHLAGLSEHLQQGLSAPMSRVQELQQIPPSNRVLPYVPWLIAVS
;
A
#
# COMPACT_ATOMS: atom_id res chain seq x y z
N MET A 1 -25.87 -13.40 11.29
CA MET A 1 -25.16 -13.82 10.05
C MET A 1 -24.72 -12.54 9.38
N SER A 2 -23.46 -12.20 9.51
CA SER A 2 -22.89 -10.94 9.04
C SER A 2 -22.94 -10.87 7.51
N ASN A 3 -23.29 -9.69 7.00
CA ASN A 3 -23.42 -9.40 5.56
C ASN A 3 -22.04 -9.32 4.85
N LEU A 4 -21.23 -10.37 4.96
CA LEU A 4 -20.02 -10.53 4.11
C LEU A 4 -20.36 -10.67 2.61
N GLN A 5 -21.66 -10.71 2.25
CA GLN A 5 -22.09 -11.04 0.90
C GLN A 5 -21.80 -9.96 -0.16
N ASN A 6 -21.46 -8.73 0.25
CA ASN A 6 -21.28 -7.62 -0.67
C ASN A 6 -19.83 -7.18 -0.87
N GLU A 7 -18.89 -7.63 -0.03
CA GLU A 7 -17.47 -7.30 -0.15
C GLU A 7 -16.64 -8.56 -0.42
N PRO A 8 -15.61 -8.48 -1.25
CA PRO A 8 -14.74 -9.61 -1.50
C PRO A 8 -14.04 -10.03 -0.20
N HIS A 9 -14.14 -11.30 0.14
CA HIS A 9 -13.52 -11.83 1.34
C HIS A 9 -13.00 -13.25 1.14
N LYS A 10 -12.05 -13.66 1.98
CA LYS A 10 -11.53 -15.04 2.04
C LYS A 10 -11.37 -15.46 3.50
N ILE A 11 -11.62 -16.72 3.77
CA ILE A 11 -11.40 -17.33 5.08
C ILE A 11 -10.28 -18.36 4.94
N ILE A 12 -9.25 -18.25 5.77
CA ILE A 12 -8.09 -19.14 5.78
C ILE A 12 -7.95 -19.72 7.18
N GLN A 13 -7.77 -21.03 7.27
CA GLN A 13 -7.44 -21.70 8.52
C GLN A 13 -5.94 -22.00 8.56
N LEU A 14 -5.22 -21.41 9.52
CA LEU A 14 -3.81 -21.66 9.75
C LEU A 14 -3.61 -22.21 11.17
N ALA A 15 -3.33 -23.50 11.27
CA ALA A 15 -3.29 -24.19 12.56
C ALA A 15 -4.54 -23.88 13.41
N GLU A 16 -4.36 -23.28 14.59
CA GLU A 16 -5.47 -22.94 15.50
C GLU A 16 -6.09 -21.56 15.16
N CYS A 17 -5.50 -20.77 14.26
CA CYS A 17 -5.97 -19.42 13.94
C CYS A 17 -6.83 -19.41 12.67
N LYS A 18 -8.06 -18.92 12.79
CA LYS A 18 -8.93 -18.59 11.66
C LYS A 18 -8.69 -17.14 11.23
N ILE A 19 -8.32 -16.92 9.99
CA ILE A 19 -8.09 -15.60 9.42
C ILE A 19 -9.24 -15.26 8.47
N THR A 20 -9.93 -14.15 8.72
CA THR A 20 -10.90 -13.58 7.80
C THR A 20 -10.24 -12.40 7.08
N LEU A 21 -9.95 -12.55 5.79
CA LEU A 21 -9.47 -11.47 4.93
C LEU A 21 -10.67 -10.73 4.35
N LEU A 22 -10.79 -9.45 4.62
CA LEU A 22 -11.82 -8.58 4.06
C LEU A 22 -11.16 -7.59 3.10
N GLY A 23 -11.54 -7.67 1.82
CA GLY A 23 -11.09 -6.77 0.78
C GLY A 23 -11.99 -5.56 0.68
N THR A 24 -11.41 -4.36 0.68
CA THR A 24 -12.15 -3.10 0.63
C THR A 24 -11.81 -2.34 -0.65
N ALA A 25 -12.77 -1.55 -1.14
CA ALA A 25 -12.51 -0.50 -2.11
C ALA A 25 -12.28 0.80 -1.33
N HIS A 26 -11.08 1.36 -1.41
CA HIS A 26 -10.61 2.48 -0.58
C HIS A 26 -11.45 3.77 -0.63
N VAL A 27 -12.51 3.81 -1.43
CA VAL A 27 -13.40 4.96 -1.62
C VAL A 27 -14.88 4.56 -1.58
N SER A 28 -15.25 3.54 -0.78
CA SER A 28 -16.63 3.02 -0.71
C SER A 28 -17.23 3.17 0.69
N LYS A 29 -18.38 3.83 0.80
CA LYS A 29 -19.19 3.84 2.04
C LYS A 29 -19.59 2.41 2.44
N GLN A 30 -19.80 1.54 1.47
CA GLN A 30 -20.14 0.15 1.68
C GLN A 30 -19.02 -0.61 2.38
N SER A 31 -17.76 -0.40 1.96
CA SER A 31 -16.60 -1.00 2.62
C SER A 31 -16.46 -0.54 4.09
N VAL A 32 -16.74 0.73 4.38
CA VAL A 32 -16.73 1.25 5.77
C VAL A 32 -17.78 0.55 6.62
N GLU A 33 -19.01 0.40 6.13
CA GLU A 33 -20.07 -0.30 6.85
C GLU A 33 -19.78 -1.80 7.02
N ALA A 34 -19.23 -2.46 5.99
CA ALA A 34 -18.82 -3.85 6.06
C ALA A 34 -17.75 -4.09 7.14
N VAL A 35 -16.70 -3.26 7.18
CA VAL A 35 -15.68 -3.31 8.22
C VAL A 35 -16.27 -3.13 9.60
N LYS A 36 -17.17 -2.14 9.77
CA LYS A 36 -17.85 -1.87 11.03
C LYS A 36 -18.71 -3.05 11.49
N GLU A 37 -19.54 -3.59 10.59
CA GLU A 37 -20.37 -4.76 10.89
C GLU A 37 -19.52 -5.96 11.31
N GLN A 38 -18.39 -6.20 10.60
CA GLN A 38 -17.50 -7.31 10.93
C GLN A 38 -16.92 -7.17 12.34
N ILE A 39 -16.35 -6.02 12.69
CA ILE A 39 -15.72 -5.83 14.01
C ILE A 39 -16.75 -5.88 15.13
N VAL A 40 -17.95 -5.31 14.92
CA VAL A 40 -18.99 -5.24 15.95
C VAL A 40 -19.68 -6.58 16.17
N SER A 41 -19.91 -7.37 15.11
CA SER A 41 -20.66 -8.62 15.17
C SER A 41 -19.79 -9.87 15.16
N GLY A 42 -18.49 -9.75 14.86
CA GLY A 42 -17.58 -10.88 14.78
C GLY A 42 -16.90 -11.19 16.10
N ASP A 43 -16.61 -12.46 16.33
CA ASP A 43 -15.82 -12.93 17.47
C ASP A 43 -14.33 -12.90 17.10
N TYR A 44 -13.78 -11.70 16.84
CA TYR A 44 -12.36 -11.51 16.57
C TYR A 44 -11.61 -11.19 17.84
N ASP A 45 -10.42 -11.72 17.97
CA ASP A 45 -9.50 -11.46 19.08
C ASP A 45 -8.33 -10.54 18.70
N ALA A 46 -8.21 -10.20 17.42
CA ALA A 46 -7.33 -9.16 16.92
C ALA A 46 -7.79 -8.63 15.56
N VAL A 47 -7.36 -7.41 15.23
CA VAL A 47 -7.61 -6.76 13.92
C VAL A 47 -6.28 -6.36 13.30
N ALA A 48 -6.07 -6.73 12.04
CA ALA A 48 -4.93 -6.29 11.23
C ALA A 48 -5.42 -5.37 10.11
N ILE A 49 -4.71 -4.27 9.85
CA ILE A 49 -5.07 -3.29 8.83
C ILE A 49 -3.90 -2.97 7.91
N GLU A 50 -4.18 -2.68 6.64
CA GLU A 50 -3.20 -2.29 5.63
C GLU A 50 -2.71 -0.85 5.84
N LEU A 51 -2.07 -0.63 6.97
CA LEU A 51 -1.36 0.61 7.28
C LEU A 51 0.03 0.30 7.83
N CYS A 52 0.97 1.20 7.55
CA CYS A 52 2.24 1.25 8.24
C CYS A 52 2.20 2.27 9.39
N ASP A 53 3.18 2.20 10.29
CA ASP A 53 3.24 3.08 11.48
C ASP A 53 3.18 4.56 11.11
N SER A 54 3.86 4.99 10.04
CA SER A 54 3.88 6.39 9.61
C SER A 54 2.52 6.86 9.09
N ARG A 55 1.81 6.04 8.32
CA ARG A 55 0.45 6.37 7.83
C ARG A 55 -0.57 6.35 8.96
N TYR A 56 -0.45 5.40 9.88
CA TYR A 56 -1.32 5.33 11.06
C TYR A 56 -1.15 6.56 11.96
N ALA A 57 0.10 6.97 12.24
CA ALA A 57 0.37 8.20 12.99
C ALA A 57 -0.23 9.44 12.29
N SER A 58 -0.07 9.54 10.97
CA SER A 58 -0.62 10.66 10.18
C SER A 58 -2.15 10.69 10.16
N MET A 59 -2.79 9.54 10.17
CA MET A 59 -4.25 9.43 10.21
C MET A 59 -4.81 9.96 11.54
N ASN A 60 -4.08 9.75 12.64
CA ASN A 60 -4.49 10.16 13.98
C ASN A 60 -4.05 11.59 14.35
N ASP A 61 -3.03 12.13 13.67
CA ASP A 61 -2.49 13.48 13.89
C ASP A 61 -2.55 14.34 12.62
N ALA A 62 -3.76 14.77 12.28
CA ALA A 62 -3.99 15.66 11.13
C ALA A 62 -3.29 17.03 11.24
N LYS A 63 -2.83 17.43 12.44
CA LYS A 63 -2.13 18.70 12.67
C LYS A 63 -0.63 18.61 12.44
N GLY A 64 -0.02 17.45 12.62
CA GLY A 64 1.43 17.25 12.49
C GLY A 64 1.98 17.52 11.09
N TYR A 65 1.18 17.33 10.04
CA TYR A 65 1.58 17.66 8.66
C TYR A 65 1.57 19.18 8.37
N ALA A 66 0.73 19.95 9.05
CA ALA A 66 0.66 21.39 8.84
C ALA A 66 1.87 22.13 9.45
N GLU A 67 2.58 21.52 10.39
CA GLU A 67 3.75 22.10 11.08
C GLU A 67 5.09 21.59 10.53
N MET A 68 5.09 20.74 9.51
CA MET A 68 6.34 20.29 8.88
C MET A 68 7.06 21.48 8.24
N ASP A 69 8.26 21.78 8.73
CA ASP A 69 9.13 22.79 8.12
C ASP A 69 9.54 22.35 6.71
N LEU A 70 8.74 22.76 5.72
CA LEU A 70 8.99 22.51 4.30
C LEU A 70 10.38 22.97 3.87
N PHE A 71 10.91 24.04 4.45
CA PHE A 71 12.26 24.54 4.15
C PHE A 71 13.35 23.58 4.62
N ALA A 72 13.18 22.97 5.78
CA ALA A 72 14.13 21.97 6.29
C ALA A 72 14.16 20.72 5.41
N VAL A 73 13.00 20.28 4.91
CA VAL A 73 12.87 19.09 4.05
C VAL A 73 13.46 19.35 2.64
N ILE A 74 13.23 20.53 2.09
CA ILE A 74 13.82 20.97 0.81
C ILE A 74 15.34 21.04 0.92
N LYS A 75 15.88 21.59 2.03
CA LYS A 75 17.32 21.70 2.29
C LYS A 75 17.99 20.32 2.43
N GLN A 76 17.26 19.29 2.82
CA GLN A 76 17.73 17.90 2.86
C GLN A 76 17.73 17.19 1.50
N GLY A 77 17.45 17.89 0.39
CA GLY A 77 17.40 17.31 -0.96
C GLY A 77 16.19 16.40 -1.24
N LYS A 78 15.13 16.49 -0.40
CA LYS A 78 13.91 15.67 -0.52
C LYS A 78 12.77 16.41 -1.23
N ALA A 79 13.05 17.54 -1.88
CA ALA A 79 12.04 18.40 -2.50
C ALA A 79 11.15 17.67 -3.52
N SER A 80 11.73 16.81 -4.35
CA SER A 80 10.97 16.03 -5.35
C SER A 80 10.01 15.01 -4.70
N MET A 81 10.43 14.39 -3.60
CA MET A 81 9.60 13.43 -2.88
C MET A 81 8.43 14.13 -2.17
N VAL A 82 8.68 15.32 -1.59
CA VAL A 82 7.63 16.14 -0.98
C VAL A 82 6.64 16.65 -2.04
N ALA A 83 7.15 17.14 -3.18
CA ALA A 83 6.30 17.59 -4.27
C ALA A 83 5.42 16.45 -4.83
N ALA A 84 5.97 15.25 -5.00
CA ALA A 84 5.21 14.07 -5.42
C ALA A 84 4.16 13.67 -4.38
N SER A 85 4.51 13.68 -3.10
CA SER A 85 3.57 13.38 -2.01
C SER A 85 2.44 14.40 -1.90
N LEU A 86 2.74 15.68 -2.06
CA LEU A 86 1.74 16.76 -2.05
C LEU A 86 0.82 16.68 -3.27
N ALA A 87 1.37 16.41 -4.47
CA ALA A 87 0.59 16.24 -5.69
C ALA A 87 -0.36 15.03 -5.60
N LEU A 88 0.14 13.91 -5.09
CA LEU A 88 -0.67 12.71 -4.86
C LEU A 88 -1.75 12.95 -3.80
N GLY A 89 -1.39 13.61 -2.68
CA GLY A 89 -2.35 13.99 -1.64
C GLY A 89 -3.44 14.93 -2.14
N ALA A 90 -3.09 15.95 -2.93
CA ALA A 90 -4.05 16.88 -3.53
C ALA A 90 -4.97 16.16 -4.55
N TYR A 91 -4.44 15.22 -5.30
CA TYR A 91 -5.23 14.40 -6.23
C TYR A 91 -6.21 13.49 -5.47
N GLN A 92 -5.74 12.80 -4.43
CA GLN A 92 -6.58 11.96 -3.56
C GLN A 92 -7.67 12.79 -2.88
N GLN A 93 -7.35 14.00 -2.41
CA GLN A 93 -8.33 14.89 -1.79
C GLN A 93 -9.39 15.37 -2.77
N ARG A 94 -9.04 15.68 -4.03
CA ARG A 94 -10.01 16.01 -5.08
C ARG A 94 -11.00 14.88 -5.35
N ILE A 95 -10.50 13.64 -5.42
CA ILE A 95 -11.36 12.46 -5.59
C ILE A 95 -12.26 12.29 -4.36
N ALA A 96 -11.72 12.44 -3.16
CA ALA A 96 -12.46 12.36 -1.91
C ALA A 96 -13.59 13.39 -1.84
N GLU A 97 -13.31 14.64 -2.23
CA GLU A 97 -14.31 15.72 -2.27
C GLU A 97 -15.42 15.47 -3.29
N GLN A 98 -15.10 14.87 -4.45
CA GLN A 98 -16.09 14.50 -5.46
C GLN A 98 -17.06 13.40 -5.00
N PHE A 99 -16.62 12.50 -4.15
CA PHE A 99 -17.42 11.33 -3.71
C PHE A 99 -17.90 11.43 -2.26
N ASP A 100 -17.60 12.52 -1.56
CA ASP A 100 -17.93 12.72 -0.13
C ASP A 100 -17.44 11.53 0.75
N ILE A 101 -16.25 11.01 0.43
CA ILE A 101 -15.63 9.87 1.10
C ILE A 101 -14.15 10.21 1.36
N GLN A 102 -13.69 10.01 2.59
CA GLN A 102 -12.27 10.17 2.92
C GLN A 102 -11.51 8.88 2.55
N PRO A 103 -10.41 8.97 1.76
CA PRO A 103 -9.57 7.80 1.49
C PRO A 103 -9.06 7.19 2.79
N GLY A 104 -9.19 5.85 2.91
CA GLY A 104 -8.78 5.14 4.13
C GLY A 104 -9.77 5.26 5.29
N ALA A 105 -11.00 5.71 5.05
CA ALA A 105 -12.05 5.78 6.08
C ALA A 105 -12.33 4.39 6.69
N GLU A 106 -12.23 3.32 5.90
CA GLU A 106 -12.36 1.93 6.35
C GLU A 106 -11.25 1.52 7.31
N MET A 107 -10.01 1.95 7.07
CA MET A 107 -8.87 1.69 7.97
C MET A 107 -8.99 2.49 9.27
N LYS A 108 -9.52 3.72 9.16
CA LYS A 108 -9.77 4.58 10.31
C LYS A 108 -10.83 3.97 11.21
N ILE A 109 -11.99 3.58 10.67
CA ILE A 109 -13.06 2.97 11.46
C ILE A 109 -12.63 1.62 12.05
N ALA A 110 -11.83 0.83 11.30
CA ALA A 110 -11.26 -0.42 11.81
C ALA A 110 -10.39 -0.17 13.04
N SER A 111 -9.52 0.84 13.00
CA SER A 111 -8.65 1.17 14.13
C SER A 111 -9.43 1.71 15.34
N GLU A 112 -10.40 2.59 15.11
CA GLU A 112 -11.25 3.17 16.17
C GLU A 112 -12.07 2.09 16.88
N LEU A 113 -12.68 1.16 16.12
CA LEU A 113 -13.48 0.09 16.68
C LEU A 113 -12.62 -0.98 17.39
N ALA A 114 -11.46 -1.33 16.84
CA ALA A 114 -10.51 -2.22 17.50
C ALA A 114 -10.10 -1.63 18.86
N GLN A 115 -9.79 -0.33 18.90
CA GLN A 115 -9.44 0.35 20.14
C GLN A 115 -10.63 0.40 21.13
N ALA A 116 -11.85 0.69 20.65
CA ALA A 116 -13.05 0.73 21.48
C ALA A 116 -13.40 -0.62 22.10
N GLN A 117 -13.09 -1.73 21.41
CA GLN A 117 -13.29 -3.09 21.89
C GLN A 117 -12.06 -3.69 22.61
N ALA A 118 -11.01 -2.88 22.82
CA ALA A 118 -9.73 -3.31 23.39
C ALA A 118 -9.09 -4.51 22.65
N LEU A 119 -9.33 -4.61 21.34
CA LEU A 119 -8.70 -5.60 20.47
C LEU A 119 -7.29 -5.15 20.06
N PRO A 120 -6.29 -6.04 20.09
CA PRO A 120 -4.99 -5.78 19.51
C PRO A 120 -5.10 -5.33 18.04
N LEU A 121 -4.46 -4.20 17.70
CA LEU A 121 -4.39 -3.68 16.35
C LEU A 121 -3.01 -3.95 15.76
N LEU A 122 -2.96 -4.65 14.63
CA LEU A 122 -1.75 -5.00 13.91
C LEU A 122 -1.63 -4.11 12.66
N LEU A 123 -0.56 -3.34 12.58
CA LEU A 123 -0.21 -2.57 11.36
C LEU A 123 0.65 -3.45 10.47
N ILE A 124 0.09 -3.91 9.35
CA ILE A 124 0.71 -4.96 8.55
C ILE A 124 1.39 -4.47 7.28
N ASP A 125 1.13 -3.23 6.82
CA ASP A 125 1.73 -2.74 5.58
C ASP A 125 3.17 -2.24 5.78
N ARG A 126 3.92 -2.23 4.69
CA ARG A 126 5.28 -1.72 4.61
C ARG A 126 5.28 -0.21 4.42
N ASP A 127 6.28 0.48 5.02
CA ASP A 127 6.46 1.91 4.84
C ASP A 127 6.56 2.27 3.34
N VAL A 128 5.77 3.26 2.94
CA VAL A 128 5.67 3.72 1.55
C VAL A 128 7.03 4.20 1.01
N GLY A 129 7.85 4.84 1.85
CA GLY A 129 9.18 5.31 1.46
C GLY A 129 10.13 4.14 1.18
N ILE A 130 10.01 3.03 1.90
CA ILE A 130 10.78 1.81 1.63
C ILE A 130 10.29 1.19 0.31
N THR A 131 8.99 1.06 0.13
CA THR A 131 8.38 0.53 -1.10
C THR A 131 8.85 1.31 -2.32
N LEU A 132 8.73 2.63 -2.33
CA LEU A 132 9.17 3.48 -3.43
C LEU A 132 10.68 3.38 -3.72
N LYS A 133 11.51 3.28 -2.67
CA LYS A 133 12.96 3.09 -2.85
C LYS A 133 13.30 1.73 -3.44
N ARG A 134 12.56 0.67 -3.07
CA ARG A 134 12.73 -0.67 -3.65
C ARG A 134 12.32 -0.67 -5.12
N VAL A 135 11.15 -0.11 -5.46
CA VAL A 135 10.69 0.11 -6.84
C VAL A 135 11.75 0.87 -7.64
N TYR A 136 12.21 2.01 -7.14
CA TYR A 136 13.22 2.81 -7.85
C TYR A 136 14.51 2.01 -8.10
N ARG A 137 14.88 1.09 -7.23
CA ARG A 137 16.07 0.26 -7.39
C ARG A 137 15.87 -0.93 -8.32
N SER A 138 14.66 -1.50 -8.38
CA SER A 138 14.33 -2.59 -9.30
C SER A 138 14.31 -2.13 -10.76
N ILE A 139 13.98 -0.86 -11.02
CA ILE A 139 13.89 -0.33 -12.38
C ILE A 139 15.29 -0.21 -13.01
N PRO A 140 15.55 -0.82 -14.18
CA PRO A 140 16.77 -0.62 -14.94
C PRO A 140 16.97 0.85 -15.31
N TRP A 141 18.22 1.32 -15.42
CA TRP A 141 18.53 2.73 -15.65
C TRP A 141 17.93 3.29 -16.94
N TRP A 142 17.89 2.50 -18.00
CA TRP A 142 17.33 2.91 -19.29
C TRP A 142 15.80 3.11 -19.22
N ARG A 143 15.08 2.30 -18.43
CA ARG A 143 13.65 2.53 -18.15
C ARG A 143 13.42 3.77 -17.27
N LYS A 144 14.34 4.08 -16.35
CA LYS A 144 14.27 5.35 -15.58
C LYS A 144 14.30 6.54 -16.52
N MET A 145 15.15 6.52 -17.55
CA MET A 145 15.19 7.57 -18.56
C MET A 145 13.90 7.68 -19.35
N THR A 146 13.27 6.56 -19.72
CA THR A 146 11.97 6.56 -20.41
C THR A 146 10.86 7.15 -19.55
N VAL A 147 10.78 6.77 -18.26
CA VAL A 147 9.81 7.32 -17.32
C VAL A 147 10.02 8.84 -17.15
N VAL A 148 11.25 9.28 -16.97
CA VAL A 148 11.59 10.71 -16.85
C VAL A 148 11.22 11.48 -18.11
N SER A 149 11.54 10.94 -19.30
CA SER A 149 11.18 11.58 -20.57
C SER A 149 9.66 11.64 -20.78
N GLY A 150 8.92 10.60 -20.38
CA GLY A 150 7.45 10.58 -20.41
C GLY A 150 6.85 11.63 -19.49
N LEU A 151 7.36 11.76 -18.26
CA LEU A 151 6.92 12.79 -17.31
C LEU A 151 7.20 14.20 -17.83
N ILE A 152 8.37 14.43 -18.46
CA ILE A 152 8.67 15.71 -19.09
C ILE A 152 7.72 15.97 -20.26
N ALA A 153 7.48 14.98 -21.11
CA ALA A 153 6.54 15.11 -22.23
C ALA A 153 5.11 15.40 -21.75
N SER A 154 4.66 14.77 -20.65
CA SER A 154 3.32 15.00 -20.07
C SER A 154 3.13 16.42 -19.53
N LEU A 155 4.20 17.09 -19.08
CA LEU A 155 4.15 18.50 -18.69
C LEU A 155 3.83 19.45 -19.87
N PHE A 156 4.12 19.02 -21.09
CA PHE A 156 3.86 19.79 -22.31
C PHE A 156 2.59 19.33 -23.04
N SER A 157 2.06 18.13 -22.75
CA SER A 157 0.78 17.67 -23.31
C SER A 157 -0.38 18.26 -22.50
N ARG A 158 -1.30 18.94 -23.21
CA ARG A 158 -2.55 19.49 -22.64
C ARG A 158 -3.71 18.49 -22.79
N GLU A 159 -3.46 17.20 -22.77
CA GLU A 159 -4.53 16.23 -22.86
C GLU A 159 -5.40 16.28 -21.60
N LYS A 160 -6.70 16.48 -21.82
CA LYS A 160 -7.71 16.39 -20.76
C LYS A 160 -7.95 14.90 -20.53
N VAL A 161 -7.80 14.47 -19.30
CA VAL A 161 -8.21 13.12 -18.88
C VAL A 161 -9.69 12.95 -19.18
N SER A 162 -10.07 11.92 -19.93
CA SER A 162 -11.46 11.66 -20.29
C SER A 162 -12.25 11.15 -19.08
N GLU A 163 -13.59 11.36 -19.10
CA GLU A 163 -14.48 10.84 -18.03
C GLU A 163 -14.44 9.30 -17.99
N GLU A 164 -14.18 8.63 -19.11
CA GLU A 164 -14.05 7.18 -19.20
C GLU A 164 -12.78 6.64 -18.52
N GLU A 165 -11.66 7.36 -18.63
CA GLU A 165 -10.43 7.02 -17.89
C GLU A 165 -10.60 7.21 -16.38
N ILE A 166 -11.38 8.23 -15.96
CA ILE A 166 -11.73 8.44 -14.56
C ILE A 166 -12.62 7.31 -14.03
N GLU A 167 -13.55 6.78 -14.85
CA GLU A 167 -14.43 5.69 -14.44
C GLU A 167 -13.67 4.36 -14.28
N GLN A 168 -12.66 4.09 -15.10
CA GLN A 168 -11.78 2.94 -14.96
C GLN A 168 -10.90 3.02 -13.69
N LEU A 169 -10.51 4.24 -13.28
CA LEU A 169 -9.78 4.47 -12.03
C LEU A 169 -10.63 4.19 -10.77
N LYS A 170 -11.96 4.12 -10.89
CA LYS A 170 -12.87 3.84 -9.76
C LYS A 170 -12.91 2.36 -9.34
N GLN A 171 -12.46 1.43 -10.20
CA GLN A 171 -12.64 -0.02 -9.99
C GLN A 171 -11.42 -0.75 -9.41
N GLY A 172 -10.32 -0.07 -9.12
CA GLY A 172 -9.12 -0.69 -8.58
C GLY A 172 -8.33 0.22 -7.65
N ASP A 173 -7.27 -0.30 -7.05
CA ASP A 173 -6.30 0.51 -6.32
C ASP A 173 -5.75 1.58 -7.29
N ILE A 174 -5.90 2.87 -6.91
CA ILE A 174 -5.55 4.02 -7.76
C ILE A 174 -4.08 3.94 -8.21
N LEU A 175 -3.21 3.41 -7.35
CA LEU A 175 -1.81 3.15 -7.68
C LEU A 175 -1.67 2.02 -8.70
N GLU A 176 -2.39 0.92 -8.54
CA GLU A 176 -2.37 -0.23 -9.45
C GLU A 176 -2.87 0.15 -10.84
N ASN A 177 -3.98 0.90 -10.92
CA ASN A 177 -4.53 1.38 -12.20
C ASN A 177 -3.68 2.47 -12.86
N ALA A 178 -3.13 3.41 -12.08
CA ALA A 178 -2.22 4.41 -12.62
C ALA A 178 -0.95 3.77 -13.19
N PHE A 179 -0.44 2.71 -12.57
CA PHE A 179 0.74 2.00 -13.06
C PHE A 179 0.42 1.00 -14.18
N SER A 180 -0.76 0.37 -14.20
CA SER A 180 -1.14 -0.54 -15.27
C SER A 180 -1.37 0.20 -16.60
N GLN A 181 -1.89 1.42 -16.58
CA GLN A 181 -1.98 2.27 -17.78
C GLN A 181 -0.62 2.69 -18.32
N PHE A 182 0.40 2.83 -17.47
CA PHE A 182 1.75 3.19 -17.92
C PHE A 182 2.54 2.02 -18.49
N SER A 183 2.05 0.78 -18.41
CA SER A 183 2.87 -0.33 -18.84
C SER A 183 2.12 -1.60 -19.20
N GLU A 184 1.95 -1.85 -20.48
CA GLU A 184 1.89 -3.21 -21.02
C GLU A 184 3.20 -4.01 -20.78
N SER A 185 4.17 -3.42 -20.04
CA SER A 185 5.49 -3.98 -19.74
C SER A 185 5.94 -3.77 -18.28
N ALA A 186 5.03 -3.66 -17.30
CA ALA A 186 5.34 -3.22 -15.93
C ALA A 186 5.51 -4.32 -14.89
N ASP A 187 5.68 -5.57 -15.31
CA ASP A 187 5.93 -6.67 -14.36
C ASP A 187 7.07 -6.34 -13.37
N ASP A 188 8.11 -5.64 -13.84
CA ASP A 188 9.23 -5.19 -12.98
C ASP A 188 8.83 -4.13 -11.94
N LEU A 189 7.73 -3.39 -12.16
CA LEU A 189 7.23 -2.38 -11.24
C LEU A 189 6.17 -2.94 -10.29
N LEU A 190 5.28 -3.78 -10.81
CA LEU A 190 4.20 -4.40 -10.06
C LEU A 190 4.74 -5.34 -8.98
N GLN A 191 5.84 -6.02 -9.26
CA GLN A 191 6.46 -6.97 -8.35
C GLN A 191 6.83 -6.33 -6.99
N PRO A 192 7.60 -5.23 -6.90
CA PRO A 192 7.88 -4.61 -5.60
C PRO A 192 6.73 -3.76 -5.04
N LEU A 193 5.79 -3.29 -5.88
CA LEU A 193 4.66 -2.49 -5.41
C LEU A 193 3.54 -3.33 -4.81
N ILE A 194 3.24 -4.49 -5.38
CA ILE A 194 2.12 -5.33 -4.99
C ILE A 194 2.63 -6.63 -4.39
N ALA A 195 3.30 -7.47 -5.15
CA ALA A 195 3.68 -8.82 -4.71
C ALA A 195 4.61 -8.84 -3.49
N GLU A 196 5.62 -7.95 -3.43
CA GLU A 196 6.45 -7.84 -2.22
C GLU A 196 5.67 -7.28 -1.01
N ARG A 197 4.66 -6.44 -1.22
CA ARG A 197 3.80 -5.96 -0.13
C ARG A 197 2.89 -7.08 0.36
N ASP A 198 2.30 -7.87 -0.53
CA ASP A 198 1.52 -9.04 -0.16
C ASP A 198 2.33 -10.02 0.68
N GLU A 199 3.55 -10.31 0.24
CA GLU A 199 4.47 -11.18 0.98
C GLU A 199 4.87 -10.56 2.33
N TYR A 200 5.13 -9.25 2.38
CA TYR A 200 5.44 -8.53 3.62
C TYR A 200 4.27 -8.57 4.61
N MET A 201 3.05 -8.30 4.15
CA MET A 201 1.84 -8.36 4.98
C MET A 201 1.61 -9.79 5.49
N ALA A 202 1.75 -10.80 4.65
CA ALA A 202 1.67 -12.20 5.05
C ALA A 202 2.72 -12.55 6.12
N ALA A 203 3.97 -12.12 5.94
CA ALA A 203 5.04 -12.34 6.89
C ALA A 203 4.76 -11.68 8.25
N LYS A 204 4.20 -10.45 8.25
CA LYS A 204 3.78 -9.75 9.49
C LYS A 204 2.67 -10.52 10.20
N ILE A 205 1.65 -10.97 9.48
CA ILE A 205 0.53 -11.75 10.03
C ILE A 205 1.04 -13.08 10.60
N LEU A 206 1.82 -13.83 9.83
CA LEU A 206 2.38 -15.12 10.30
C LEU A 206 3.28 -14.95 11.52
N SER A 207 4.11 -13.91 11.56
CA SER A 207 4.94 -13.59 12.73
C SER A 207 4.09 -13.24 13.96
N ALA A 208 2.99 -12.50 13.77
CA ALA A 208 2.09 -12.15 14.86
C ALA A 208 1.37 -13.37 15.42
N ILE A 209 0.89 -14.28 14.56
CA ILE A 209 0.25 -15.54 14.96
C ILE A 209 1.24 -16.46 15.69
N GLN A 210 2.50 -16.53 15.25
CA GLN A 210 3.53 -17.34 15.92
C GLN A 210 3.90 -16.79 17.30
N SER A 211 3.79 -15.48 17.50
CA SER A 211 4.16 -14.80 18.75
C SER A 211 2.99 -14.68 19.75
N ASN A 212 1.77 -14.89 19.29
CA ASN A 212 0.54 -14.71 20.07
C ASN A 212 -0.45 -15.84 19.76
N THR A 213 -1.34 -16.13 20.71
CA THR A 213 -2.38 -17.16 20.56
C THR A 213 -3.68 -16.60 20.03
N TYR A 214 -3.66 -15.98 18.84
CA TYR A 214 -4.90 -15.54 18.19
C TYR A 214 -5.67 -16.75 17.64
N GLN A 215 -6.97 -16.79 17.94
CA GLN A 215 -7.89 -17.81 17.42
C GLN A 215 -8.66 -17.32 16.20
N HIS A 216 -9.02 -16.02 16.19
CA HIS A 216 -9.75 -15.45 15.07
C HIS A 216 -9.27 -14.02 14.76
N LEU A 217 -8.53 -13.87 13.68
CA LEU A 217 -7.94 -12.62 13.20
C LEU A 217 -8.78 -12.05 12.05
N LEU A 218 -9.22 -10.79 12.17
CA LEU A 218 -9.74 -10.02 11.03
C LEU A 218 -8.61 -9.26 10.37
N VAL A 219 -8.49 -9.37 9.05
CA VAL A 219 -7.51 -8.64 8.24
C VAL A 219 -8.26 -7.77 7.23
N VAL A 220 -8.10 -6.45 7.31
CA VAL A 220 -8.72 -5.48 6.40
C VAL A 220 -7.64 -4.95 5.46
N VAL A 221 -7.81 -5.21 4.16
CA VAL A 221 -6.87 -4.82 3.11
C VAL A 221 -7.61 -4.33 1.87
N GLY A 222 -6.95 -3.64 0.96
CA GLY A 222 -7.48 -3.35 -0.36
C GLY A 222 -7.79 -4.65 -1.13
N ALA A 223 -8.88 -4.65 -1.89
CA ALA A 223 -9.34 -5.84 -2.62
C ALA A 223 -8.27 -6.42 -3.57
N GLY A 224 -7.38 -5.57 -4.12
CA GLY A 224 -6.26 -5.97 -4.97
C GLY A 224 -5.26 -6.89 -4.27
N HIS A 225 -5.11 -6.78 -2.95
CA HIS A 225 -4.18 -7.60 -2.14
C HIS A 225 -4.74 -8.96 -1.74
N LEU A 226 -6.07 -9.21 -1.86
CA LEU A 226 -6.69 -10.45 -1.38
C LEU A 226 -6.11 -11.73 -1.98
N ALA A 227 -5.83 -11.71 -3.28
CA ALA A 227 -5.33 -12.89 -3.99
C ALA A 227 -3.91 -13.24 -3.54
N GLY A 228 -2.97 -12.30 -3.64
CA GLY A 228 -1.56 -12.51 -3.31
C GLY A 228 -1.34 -12.76 -1.82
N LEU A 229 -2.00 -11.96 -0.96
CA LEU A 229 -1.94 -12.17 0.49
C LEU A 229 -2.46 -13.56 0.90
N SER A 230 -3.61 -13.99 0.34
CA SER A 230 -4.17 -15.32 0.58
C SER A 230 -3.21 -16.43 0.17
N GLU A 231 -2.56 -16.29 -0.99
CA GLU A 231 -1.59 -17.26 -1.49
C GLU A 231 -0.38 -17.38 -0.56
N HIS A 232 0.24 -16.26 -0.19
CA HIS A 232 1.39 -16.25 0.72
C HIS A 232 1.06 -16.79 2.11
N LEU A 233 -0.13 -16.52 2.64
CA LEU A 233 -0.58 -17.08 3.92
C LEU A 233 -0.76 -18.59 3.85
N GLN A 234 -1.33 -19.13 2.75
CA GLN A 234 -1.53 -20.57 2.56
C GLN A 234 -0.23 -21.33 2.32
N GLN A 235 0.71 -20.73 1.58
CA GLN A 235 2.05 -21.30 1.38
C GLN A 235 2.86 -21.34 2.68
N GLY A 236 2.58 -20.40 3.59
CA GLY A 236 3.34 -20.24 4.82
C GLY A 236 4.77 -19.73 4.58
N LEU A 237 5.43 -19.36 5.65
CA LEU A 237 6.83 -18.92 5.63
C LEU A 237 7.59 -19.62 6.77
N SER A 238 8.75 -20.18 6.48
CA SER A 238 9.58 -20.87 7.48
C SER A 238 10.16 -19.92 8.54
N ALA A 239 10.44 -18.66 8.16
CA ALA A 239 11.01 -17.63 9.03
C ALA A 239 10.36 -16.27 8.78
N PRO A 240 9.08 -16.06 9.20
CA PRO A 240 8.33 -14.84 8.86
C PRO A 240 9.02 -13.56 9.31
N MET A 241 9.54 -13.49 10.54
CA MET A 241 10.21 -12.29 11.06
C MET A 241 11.48 -11.94 10.27
N SER A 242 12.26 -12.93 9.86
CA SER A 242 13.44 -12.71 9.00
C SER A 242 13.03 -12.16 7.64
N ARG A 243 11.92 -12.64 7.09
CA ARG A 243 11.39 -12.13 5.82
C ARG A 243 10.89 -10.70 5.93
N VAL A 244 10.22 -10.33 7.03
CA VAL A 244 9.87 -8.92 7.32
C VAL A 244 11.11 -8.04 7.32
N GLN A 245 12.18 -8.46 8.01
CA GLN A 245 13.43 -7.68 8.07
C GLN A 245 14.08 -7.53 6.69
N GLU A 246 14.09 -8.58 5.88
CA GLU A 246 14.64 -8.55 4.52
C GLU A 246 13.85 -7.59 3.62
N LEU A 247 12.52 -7.65 3.64
CA LEU A 247 11.67 -6.79 2.83
C LEU A 247 11.64 -5.33 3.30
N GLN A 248 12.05 -5.04 4.53
CA GLN A 248 12.31 -3.68 5.03
C GLN A 248 13.64 -3.11 4.54
N GLN A 249 14.62 -3.96 4.21
CA GLN A 249 15.90 -3.48 3.72
C GLN A 249 15.79 -2.99 2.27
N ILE A 250 16.49 -1.90 1.99
CA ILE A 250 16.58 -1.41 0.60
C ILE A 250 17.70 -2.16 -0.09
N PRO A 251 17.43 -2.88 -1.21
CA PRO A 251 18.47 -3.61 -1.93
C PRO A 251 19.66 -2.72 -2.27
N PRO A 252 20.90 -3.22 -2.24
CA PRO A 252 22.06 -2.45 -2.66
C PRO A 252 21.86 -1.95 -4.09
N SER A 253 22.32 -0.72 -4.39
CA SER A 253 22.26 -0.25 -5.77
C SER A 253 23.19 -1.11 -6.62
N ASN A 254 22.69 -1.65 -7.73
CA ASN A 254 23.56 -2.19 -8.78
C ASN A 254 24.37 -1.02 -9.34
N ARG A 255 25.53 -0.75 -8.75
CA ARG A 255 26.50 0.20 -9.28
C ARG A 255 27.21 -0.44 -10.46
N VAL A 256 26.53 -0.59 -11.58
CA VAL A 256 27.16 -1.06 -12.83
C VAL A 256 27.67 0.12 -13.65
N LEU A 257 27.67 1.35 -13.09
CA LEU A 257 28.08 2.50 -13.91
C LEU A 257 28.79 3.64 -13.17
N PRO A 258 30.10 3.53 -12.96
CA PRO A 258 30.93 4.71 -13.18
C PRO A 258 31.80 4.63 -14.46
N TYR A 259 31.79 3.53 -15.24
CA TYR A 259 32.77 3.30 -16.30
C TYR A 259 32.28 3.56 -17.74
N VAL A 260 30.97 3.72 -17.97
CA VAL A 260 30.44 3.96 -19.32
C VAL A 260 30.88 5.32 -19.93
N PRO A 261 30.99 6.42 -19.19
CA PRO A 261 31.52 7.65 -19.77
C PRO A 261 32.97 7.53 -20.27
N TRP A 262 33.78 6.69 -19.63
CA TRP A 262 35.17 6.49 -19.99
C TRP A 262 35.38 5.60 -21.24
N LEU A 263 34.45 4.67 -21.47
CA LEU A 263 34.47 3.81 -22.65
C LEU A 263 34.10 4.58 -23.95
N ILE A 264 33.27 5.62 -23.82
CA ILE A 264 32.87 6.48 -24.95
C ILE A 264 33.97 7.54 -25.27
N ALA A 265 34.79 7.89 -24.27
CA ALA A 265 35.87 8.88 -24.46
C ALA A 265 37.17 8.29 -25.04
N VAL A 266 37.25 6.96 -25.18
CA VAL A 266 38.43 6.23 -25.68
C VAL A 266 38.19 5.59 -27.06
N SER A 267 36.98 5.68 -27.61
CA SER A 267 36.65 5.31 -28.99
C SER A 267 36.52 6.55 -29.89
#